data_174d71b80637ce81b58f596f749ca1dc
#
_entry.id   174d71b80637ce81b58f596f749ca1dc
#
_cell.length_a   1.000
_cell.length_b   1.000
_cell.length_c   1.000
_cell.angle_alpha   90.00
_cell.angle_beta   90.00
_cell.angle_gamma   90.00
#
_symmetry.space_group_name_H-M   'P 1'
#
loop_
_entity.id
_entity.type
_entity.pdbx_description
1 polymer ?
#
loop_
_entity_poly.entity_id
_entity_poly.type
_entity_poly.pdbx_seq_one_letter_code
_entity_poly.pdbx_strand_id
1 'polypeptide(L)'
;NVIDLGCLPNTPFAHLAETVQALKAAGFKVSVDSLLPEDLVTGGRAGADFLLSLQHQSLWVLEKVDATPIIIGTPPTSLRSLYRTIEILLREGVRFIADPILDPINFNFTESIVRYRNLRNRYPDIEIMMGVGNLTELTHVDSAGTNTILMGIISELGIQHILATEVSEHCRKSIKEADLARRIMYASSADNIPPKGYDNGLMALHERKPFPYTEQEIREFAKDVRDPNFRIQVCEEGVFIYNRDGIWNATDPFDHYPNLNVFEDGGHAFYLGVELARAQIAWQLGKRYEQDEELCWGIAVERASQDLTSFKQEGSTMPTREDRKKKRRKNAKKDPKKDARRC
;
A
#
# COMPACT_ATOMS: atom_id res chain seq x y z
N ASN A 1 8.16 13.13 5.93
CA ASN A 1 7.10 12.41 6.64
C ASN A 1 7.28 12.56 8.15
N VAL A 2 6.21 12.39 8.91
CA VAL A 2 6.17 12.49 10.37
C VAL A 2 5.97 11.06 10.92
N ILE A 3 6.67 10.72 12.00
CA ILE A 3 6.42 9.52 12.79
C ILE A 3 5.54 9.91 13.97
N ASP A 4 4.42 9.24 14.10
CA ASP A 4 3.49 9.47 15.21
C ASP A 4 3.74 8.51 16.37
N LEU A 5 3.72 9.03 17.59
CA LEU A 5 3.84 8.28 18.83
C LEU A 5 2.51 8.37 19.60
N GLY A 6 1.68 7.36 19.45
CA GLY A 6 0.41 7.25 20.18
C GLY A 6 0.60 6.80 21.63
N CYS A 7 0.12 7.58 22.58
CA CYS A 7 0.07 7.23 23.98
C CYS A 7 -1.28 6.55 24.29
N LEU A 8 -1.23 5.30 24.78
CA LEU A 8 -2.44 4.57 25.12
C LEU A 8 -3.07 5.11 26.40
N PRO A 9 -4.40 5.25 26.46
CA PRO A 9 -5.08 5.64 27.69
C PRO A 9 -4.75 4.69 28.85
N ASN A 10 -4.46 5.26 30.01
CA ASN A 10 -4.14 4.53 31.24
C ASN A 10 -2.89 3.62 31.17
N THR A 11 -2.05 3.79 30.17
CA THR A 11 -0.80 3.06 30.02
C THR A 11 0.35 4.07 29.98
N PRO A 12 1.16 4.23 31.03
CA PRO A 12 2.28 5.16 31.01
C PRO A 12 3.29 4.84 29.91
N PHE A 13 3.67 5.83 29.13
CA PHE A 13 4.75 5.70 28.16
C PHE A 13 6.07 6.18 28.80
N ALA A 14 6.66 5.31 29.64
CA ALA A 14 7.81 5.66 30.48
C ALA A 14 9.02 6.24 29.72
N HIS A 15 9.22 5.85 28.45
CA HIS A 15 10.33 6.27 27.60
C HIS A 15 9.94 7.26 26.50
N LEU A 16 8.85 7.99 26.67
CA LEU A 16 8.33 8.90 25.63
C LEU A 16 9.39 9.94 25.21
N ALA A 17 10.04 10.59 26.17
CA ALA A 17 11.04 11.62 25.89
C ALA A 17 12.26 11.05 25.13
N GLU A 18 12.79 9.92 25.58
CA GLU A 18 13.92 9.25 24.93
C GLU A 18 13.56 8.79 23.51
N THR A 19 12.32 8.29 23.31
CA THR A 19 11.83 7.86 21.99
C THR A 19 11.73 9.03 21.03
N VAL A 20 11.15 10.16 21.46
CA VAL A 20 11.12 11.41 20.67
C VAL A 20 12.53 11.84 20.29
N GLN A 21 13.44 11.91 21.25
CA GLN A 21 14.83 12.33 21.01
C GLN A 21 15.56 11.40 20.03
N ALA A 22 15.38 10.08 20.16
CA ALA A 22 15.99 9.11 19.24
C ALA A 22 15.49 9.27 17.80
N LEU A 23 14.19 9.46 17.61
CA LEU A 23 13.61 9.71 16.29
C LEU A 23 14.05 11.05 15.69
N LYS A 24 14.13 12.10 16.50
CA LYS A 24 14.66 13.39 16.08
C LYS A 24 16.13 13.30 15.68
N ALA A 25 16.94 12.58 16.45
CA ALA A 25 18.37 12.33 16.13
C ALA A 25 18.53 11.52 14.84
N ALA A 26 17.58 10.64 14.51
CA ALA A 26 17.51 9.91 13.24
C ALA A 26 17.01 10.79 12.05
N GLY A 27 16.67 12.06 12.28
CA GLY A 27 16.26 13.00 11.23
C GLY A 27 14.75 13.00 10.90
N PHE A 28 13.93 12.34 11.71
CA PHE A 28 12.47 12.35 11.51
C PHE A 28 11.83 13.60 12.12
N LYS A 29 10.72 14.03 11.55
CA LYS A 29 9.72 14.82 12.27
C LYS A 29 8.89 13.87 13.13
N VAL A 30 8.52 14.34 14.31
CA VAL A 30 7.82 13.51 15.31
C VAL A 30 6.54 14.22 15.75
N SER A 31 5.45 13.44 15.82
CA SER A 31 4.23 13.84 16.53
C SER A 31 4.04 12.98 17.78
N VAL A 32 3.36 13.55 18.76
CA VAL A 32 2.90 12.83 19.97
C VAL A 32 1.40 12.98 20.04
N ASP A 33 0.67 11.85 20.08
CA ASP A 33 -0.78 11.79 20.24
C ASP A 33 -1.15 11.31 21.63
N SER A 34 -1.76 12.21 22.42
CA SER A 34 -2.25 11.89 23.74
C SER A 34 -3.41 12.79 24.14
N LEU A 35 -4.35 12.23 24.89
CA LEU A 35 -5.39 13.00 25.59
C LEU A 35 -4.92 13.54 26.95
N LEU A 36 -3.74 13.10 27.41
CA LEU A 36 -3.13 13.55 28.67
C LEU A 36 -2.18 14.72 28.39
N PRO A 37 -2.44 15.93 28.89
CA PRO A 37 -1.59 17.09 28.65
C PRO A 37 -0.14 16.92 29.11
N GLU A 38 0.09 16.12 30.12
CA GLU A 38 1.43 15.80 30.68
C GLU A 38 2.31 15.07 29.65
N ASP A 39 1.73 14.14 28.90
CA ASP A 39 2.46 13.44 27.81
C ASP A 39 2.81 14.44 26.71
N LEU A 40 1.88 15.32 26.35
CA LEU A 40 2.11 16.35 25.33
C LEU A 40 3.21 17.31 25.76
N VAL A 41 3.25 17.72 27.03
CA VAL A 41 4.36 18.53 27.58
C VAL A 41 5.66 17.77 27.52
N THR A 42 5.65 16.49 27.89
CA THR A 42 6.85 15.64 27.89
C THR A 42 7.39 15.48 26.46
N GLY A 43 6.52 15.11 25.50
CA GLY A 43 6.90 14.99 24.10
C GLY A 43 7.38 16.29 23.45
N GLY A 44 6.65 17.40 23.73
CA GLY A 44 7.04 18.71 23.20
C GLY A 44 8.38 19.20 23.74
N ARG A 45 8.66 19.01 25.04
CA ARG A 45 9.99 19.32 25.63
C ARG A 45 11.10 18.43 25.09
N ALA A 46 10.79 17.23 24.69
CA ALA A 46 11.74 16.31 24.06
C ALA A 46 12.01 16.68 22.58
N GLY A 47 11.28 17.64 21.99
CA GLY A 47 11.47 18.16 20.65
C GLY A 47 10.49 17.62 19.59
N ALA A 48 9.32 17.11 19.98
CA ALA A 48 8.26 16.77 19.04
C ALA A 48 7.85 18.01 18.22
N ASP A 49 7.60 17.81 16.92
CA ASP A 49 7.22 18.89 15.99
C ASP A 49 5.71 19.17 16.07
N PHE A 50 4.91 18.15 16.41
CA PHE A 50 3.45 18.22 16.49
C PHE A 50 2.94 17.56 17.76
N LEU A 51 1.86 18.11 18.30
CA LEU A 51 1.14 17.55 19.44
C LEU A 51 -0.32 17.33 19.06
N LEU A 52 -0.76 16.07 19.03
CA LEU A 52 -2.10 15.69 18.61
C LEU A 52 -3.05 15.65 19.79
N SER A 53 -4.32 15.87 19.44
CA SER A 53 -5.48 15.75 20.31
C SER A 53 -5.59 16.84 21.37
N LEU A 54 -4.98 18.04 21.13
CA LEU A 54 -5.20 19.17 22.04
C LEU A 54 -6.65 19.66 21.99
N GLN A 55 -7.17 19.93 23.16
CA GLN A 55 -8.50 20.49 23.37
C GLN A 55 -8.42 21.89 23.98
N HIS A 56 -9.52 22.61 24.00
CA HIS A 56 -9.55 23.96 24.58
C HIS A 56 -8.95 24.04 25.99
N GLN A 57 -9.26 23.08 26.85
CA GLN A 57 -8.77 23.05 28.23
C GLN A 57 -7.29 22.70 28.36
N SER A 58 -6.64 22.16 27.33
CA SER A 58 -5.22 21.82 27.33
C SER A 58 -4.33 22.79 26.55
N LEU A 59 -4.88 23.93 26.09
CA LEU A 59 -4.10 24.94 25.34
C LEU A 59 -2.92 25.51 26.14
N TRP A 60 -2.98 25.50 27.48
CA TRP A 60 -1.88 25.90 28.34
C TRP A 60 -0.57 25.11 28.09
N VAL A 61 -0.63 23.94 27.44
CA VAL A 61 0.54 23.16 27.00
C VAL A 61 1.43 24.02 26.10
N LEU A 62 0.82 24.85 25.24
CA LEU A 62 1.54 25.70 24.27
C LEU A 62 2.39 26.79 24.94
N GLU A 63 2.11 27.13 26.20
CA GLU A 63 2.95 28.02 26.99
C GLU A 63 4.27 27.37 27.45
N LYS A 64 4.34 26.04 27.39
CA LYS A 64 5.46 25.25 27.92
C LYS A 64 6.35 24.62 26.87
N VAL A 65 5.89 24.55 25.61
CA VAL A 65 6.55 23.85 24.52
C VAL A 65 6.38 24.58 23.19
N ASP A 66 7.39 24.47 22.32
CA ASP A 66 7.37 25.01 20.97
C ASP A 66 7.09 23.87 19.97
N ALA A 67 5.81 23.53 19.80
CA ALA A 67 5.35 22.50 18.84
C ALA A 67 4.02 22.92 18.21
N THR A 68 3.78 22.51 16.98
CA THR A 68 2.51 22.83 16.31
C THR A 68 1.36 21.96 16.86
N PRO A 69 0.32 22.55 17.47
CA PRO A 69 -0.82 21.79 17.97
C PRO A 69 -1.71 21.30 16.85
N ILE A 70 -2.19 20.06 16.99
CA ILE A 70 -3.30 19.51 16.23
C ILE A 70 -4.50 19.45 17.16
N ILE A 71 -5.50 20.28 16.89
CA ILE A 71 -6.61 20.57 17.80
C ILE A 71 -7.87 19.80 17.44
N ILE A 72 -8.56 19.31 18.44
CA ILE A 72 -9.85 18.61 18.33
C ILE A 72 -10.94 19.30 19.16
N GLY A 73 -12.19 18.93 18.95
CA GLY A 73 -13.32 19.40 19.73
C GLY A 73 -13.39 18.81 21.15
N THR A 74 -14.27 19.35 21.97
CA THR A 74 -14.66 18.80 23.27
C THR A 74 -16.21 18.74 23.37
N PRO A 75 -16.85 17.56 23.32
CA PRO A 75 -16.26 16.25 23.01
C PRO A 75 -15.55 16.26 21.64
N PRO A 76 -14.70 15.27 21.34
CA PRO A 76 -13.81 15.29 20.13
C PRO A 76 -14.53 15.62 18.82
N THR A 77 -15.75 15.16 18.62
CA THR A 77 -16.54 15.39 17.41
C THR A 77 -17.35 16.71 17.40
N SER A 78 -17.18 17.57 18.42
CA SER A 78 -17.92 18.83 18.55
C SER A 78 -17.32 19.96 17.70
N LEU A 79 -17.88 20.24 16.54
CA LEU A 79 -17.48 21.41 15.74
C LEU A 79 -17.62 22.73 16.49
N ARG A 80 -18.66 22.89 17.33
CA ARG A 80 -18.88 24.12 18.09
C ARG A 80 -17.70 24.42 19.03
N SER A 81 -17.18 23.42 19.72
CA SER A 81 -16.03 23.64 20.60
C SER A 81 -14.74 23.79 19.79
N LEU A 82 -14.58 23.05 18.70
CA LEU A 82 -13.44 23.20 17.79
C LEU A 82 -13.36 24.60 17.21
N TYR A 83 -14.49 25.17 16.72
CA TYR A 83 -14.54 26.54 16.23
C TYR A 83 -14.10 27.57 17.29
N ARG A 84 -14.54 27.40 18.55
CA ARG A 84 -14.11 28.28 19.64
C ARG A 84 -12.59 28.24 19.83
N THR A 85 -12.00 27.04 19.80
CA THR A 85 -10.54 26.88 19.92
C THR A 85 -9.81 27.52 18.74
N ILE A 86 -10.29 27.30 17.51
CA ILE A 86 -9.76 27.93 16.30
C ILE A 86 -9.77 29.47 16.41
N GLU A 87 -10.90 30.07 16.84
CA GLU A 87 -11.03 31.51 16.96
C GLU A 87 -10.05 32.11 17.98
N ILE A 88 -9.73 31.39 19.04
CA ILE A 88 -8.73 31.78 20.03
C ILE A 88 -7.33 31.79 19.38
N LEU A 89 -6.93 30.66 18.78
CA LEU A 89 -5.60 30.51 18.21
C LEU A 89 -5.34 31.46 17.03
N LEU A 90 -6.37 31.70 16.20
CA LEU A 90 -6.29 32.71 15.12
C LEU A 90 -6.09 34.14 15.68
N ARG A 91 -6.75 34.49 16.79
CA ARG A 91 -6.57 35.79 17.43
C ARG A 91 -5.21 35.96 18.04
N GLU A 92 -4.65 34.91 18.59
CA GLU A 92 -3.33 34.88 19.20
C GLU A 92 -2.20 34.72 18.17
N GLY A 93 -2.55 34.50 16.89
CA GLY A 93 -1.55 34.29 15.82
C GLY A 93 -0.77 32.99 15.92
N VAL A 94 -1.31 32.00 16.64
CA VAL A 94 -0.67 30.70 16.81
C VAL A 94 -0.97 29.82 15.61
N ARG A 95 0.06 29.21 15.00
CA ARG A 95 -0.12 28.18 13.96
C ARG A 95 -0.69 26.94 14.58
N PHE A 96 -1.68 26.34 13.94
CA PHE A 96 -2.32 25.08 14.34
C PHE A 96 -2.82 24.27 13.13
N ILE A 97 -3.15 23.02 13.38
CA ILE A 97 -3.85 22.13 12.45
C ILE A 97 -5.16 21.72 13.13
N ALA A 98 -6.27 21.71 12.40
CA ALA A 98 -7.57 21.32 12.95
C ALA A 98 -7.97 19.92 12.49
N ASP A 99 -8.40 19.05 13.41
CA ASP A 99 -8.96 17.74 13.11
C ASP A 99 -10.40 17.64 13.64
N PRO A 100 -11.41 17.66 12.76
CA PRO A 100 -12.82 17.46 13.17
C PRO A 100 -13.16 15.99 13.43
N ILE A 101 -12.20 15.09 13.39
CA ILE A 101 -12.26 13.64 13.62
C ILE A 101 -13.07 12.90 12.55
N LEU A 102 -12.43 11.92 11.91
CA LEU A 102 -13.10 10.94 11.05
C LEU A 102 -13.68 9.82 11.91
N ASP A 103 -14.97 9.60 11.83
CA ASP A 103 -15.65 8.52 12.54
C ASP A 103 -15.67 7.21 11.73
N PRO A 104 -15.72 6.03 12.37
CA PRO A 104 -15.84 4.75 11.69
C PRO A 104 -17.17 4.58 10.94
N ILE A 105 -17.23 3.68 9.98
CA ILE A 105 -18.46 3.29 9.29
C ILE A 105 -19.51 2.81 10.31
N ASN A 106 -20.76 3.20 10.12
CA ASN A 106 -21.89 2.99 11.02
C ASN A 106 -21.82 3.72 12.38
N PHE A 107 -20.73 4.42 12.64
CA PHE A 107 -20.54 5.23 13.85
C PHE A 107 -20.37 6.71 13.50
N ASN A 108 -21.28 7.24 12.69
CA ASN A 108 -21.33 8.63 12.19
C ASN A 108 -20.28 8.98 11.11
N PHE A 109 -19.78 8.04 10.33
CA PHE A 109 -18.85 8.32 9.24
C PHE A 109 -19.35 9.42 8.30
N THR A 110 -20.59 9.33 7.82
CA THR A 110 -21.19 10.35 6.93
C THR A 110 -21.21 11.73 7.55
N GLU A 111 -21.60 11.81 8.83
CA GLU A 111 -21.61 13.07 9.57
C GLU A 111 -20.18 13.63 9.76
N SER A 112 -19.19 12.76 9.88
CA SER A 112 -17.80 13.21 9.96
C SER A 112 -17.35 13.89 8.66
N ILE A 113 -17.69 13.35 7.50
CA ILE A 113 -17.41 14.00 6.21
C ILE A 113 -18.10 15.36 6.10
N VAL A 114 -19.34 15.47 6.58
CA VAL A 114 -20.07 16.76 6.66
C VAL A 114 -19.34 17.73 7.60
N ARG A 115 -18.78 17.25 8.73
CA ARG A 115 -17.97 18.09 9.64
C ARG A 115 -16.73 18.64 8.94
N TYR A 116 -15.98 17.83 8.19
CA TYR A 116 -14.83 18.29 7.41
C TYR A 116 -15.21 19.36 6.39
N ARG A 117 -16.30 19.14 5.65
CA ARG A 117 -16.82 20.12 4.70
C ARG A 117 -17.24 21.42 5.37
N ASN A 118 -17.96 21.34 6.49
CA ASN A 118 -18.41 22.53 7.24
C ASN A 118 -17.21 23.30 7.83
N LEU A 119 -16.21 22.61 8.32
CA LEU A 119 -14.98 23.22 8.81
C LEU A 119 -14.26 23.98 7.68
N ARG A 120 -14.06 23.36 6.53
CA ARG A 120 -13.42 23.97 5.36
C ARG A 120 -14.19 25.17 4.84
N ASN A 121 -15.52 25.06 4.75
CA ASN A 121 -16.38 26.16 4.30
C ASN A 121 -16.30 27.37 5.24
N ARG A 122 -16.21 27.14 6.55
CA ARG A 122 -16.13 28.21 7.54
C ARG A 122 -14.73 28.84 7.62
N TYR A 123 -13.69 28.05 7.45
CA TYR A 123 -12.29 28.48 7.53
C TYR A 123 -11.53 28.00 6.31
N PRO A 124 -11.60 28.72 5.18
CA PRO A 124 -11.00 28.27 3.91
C PRO A 124 -9.48 28.08 3.97
N ASP A 125 -8.79 28.83 4.80
CA ASP A 125 -7.33 28.97 4.77
C ASP A 125 -6.60 28.19 5.88
N ILE A 126 -7.32 27.57 6.83
CA ILE A 126 -6.66 26.81 7.90
C ILE A 126 -6.14 25.45 7.40
N GLU A 127 -5.09 24.98 8.05
CA GLU A 127 -4.60 23.61 7.86
C GLU A 127 -5.53 22.61 8.55
N ILE A 128 -5.90 21.52 7.83
CA ILE A 128 -6.77 20.46 8.33
C ILE A 128 -6.03 19.13 8.24
N MET A 129 -6.24 18.28 9.25
CA MET A 129 -5.79 16.89 9.25
C MET A 129 -6.99 15.94 9.18
N MET A 130 -6.78 14.76 8.58
CA MET A 130 -7.72 13.64 8.63
C MET A 130 -7.01 12.36 9.06
N GLY A 131 -7.50 11.72 10.13
CA GLY A 131 -7.05 10.41 10.60
C GLY A 131 -7.72 9.29 9.80
N VAL A 132 -7.10 8.85 8.70
CA VAL A 132 -7.68 7.81 7.82
C VAL A 132 -7.65 6.43 8.45
N GLY A 133 -6.76 6.20 9.43
CA GLY A 133 -6.68 4.96 10.20
C GLY A 133 -7.99 4.59 10.89
N ASN A 134 -8.77 5.57 11.32
CA ASN A 134 -10.09 5.35 11.93
C ASN A 134 -11.08 4.61 11.01
N LEU A 135 -10.85 4.62 9.71
CA LEU A 135 -11.67 3.87 8.77
C LEU A 135 -10.96 2.59 8.30
N THR A 136 -9.69 2.67 7.94
CA THR A 136 -8.96 1.52 7.41
C THR A 136 -8.77 0.43 8.45
N GLU A 137 -8.37 0.76 9.67
CA GLU A 137 -8.12 -0.21 10.75
C GLU A 137 -9.41 -0.83 11.34
N LEU A 138 -10.51 -0.08 11.32
CA LEU A 138 -11.78 -0.50 11.91
C LEU A 138 -12.76 -1.10 10.90
N THR A 139 -12.32 -1.38 9.67
CA THR A 139 -13.13 -2.01 8.63
C THR A 139 -12.36 -3.13 7.97
N HIS A 140 -12.78 -4.38 8.16
CA HIS A 140 -12.11 -5.56 7.62
C HIS A 140 -12.38 -5.72 6.11
N VAL A 141 -11.70 -4.93 5.30
CA VAL A 141 -11.69 -4.98 3.83
C VAL A 141 -10.30 -4.63 3.32
N ASP A 142 -10.01 -4.94 2.06
CA ASP A 142 -8.77 -4.45 1.42
C ASP A 142 -8.75 -2.92 1.43
N SER A 143 -7.70 -2.33 1.98
CA SER A 143 -7.64 -0.90 2.28
C SER A 143 -7.46 0.01 1.06
N ALA A 144 -7.05 -0.51 -0.10
CA ALA A 144 -6.78 0.27 -1.31
C ALA A 144 -8.00 1.08 -1.80
N GLY A 145 -9.20 0.47 -1.81
CA GLY A 145 -10.44 1.16 -2.19
C GLY A 145 -10.84 2.23 -1.18
N THR A 146 -10.71 1.92 0.11
CA THR A 146 -10.99 2.86 1.21
C THR A 146 -10.06 4.06 1.15
N ASN A 147 -8.75 3.84 1.04
CA ASN A 147 -7.75 4.89 0.87
C ASN A 147 -8.03 5.74 -0.36
N THR A 148 -8.42 5.13 -1.49
CA THR A 148 -8.74 5.86 -2.72
C THR A 148 -9.88 6.85 -2.52
N ILE A 149 -10.98 6.43 -1.90
CA ILE A 149 -12.14 7.30 -1.62
C ILE A 149 -11.75 8.42 -0.65
N LEU A 150 -11.03 8.09 0.43
CA LEU A 150 -10.60 9.09 1.41
C LEU A 150 -9.65 10.12 0.80
N MET A 151 -8.69 9.71 -0.05
CA MET A 151 -7.80 10.64 -0.74
C MET A 151 -8.55 11.52 -1.76
N GLY A 152 -9.65 11.02 -2.36
CA GLY A 152 -10.56 11.82 -3.16
C GLY A 152 -11.21 12.95 -2.34
N ILE A 153 -11.80 12.61 -1.19
CA ILE A 153 -12.41 13.57 -0.26
C ILE A 153 -11.35 14.58 0.25
N ILE A 154 -10.16 14.10 0.60
CA ILE A 154 -9.04 14.93 1.04
C ILE A 154 -8.63 15.93 -0.03
N SER A 155 -8.54 15.48 -1.28
CA SER A 155 -8.22 16.33 -2.44
C SER A 155 -9.29 17.39 -2.68
N GLU A 156 -10.57 17.00 -2.70
CA GLU A 156 -11.69 17.92 -2.93
C GLU A 156 -11.85 18.99 -1.84
N LEU A 157 -11.56 18.61 -0.58
CA LEU A 157 -11.65 19.54 0.56
C LEU A 157 -10.34 20.28 0.83
N GLY A 158 -9.28 20.04 0.06
CA GLY A 158 -7.99 20.68 0.26
C GLY A 158 -7.40 20.41 1.65
N ILE A 159 -7.49 19.15 2.14
CA ILE A 159 -6.92 18.74 3.42
C ILE A 159 -5.44 18.48 3.23
N GLN A 160 -4.58 19.06 4.09
CA GLN A 160 -3.14 19.05 3.91
C GLN A 160 -2.41 17.94 4.68
N HIS A 161 -3.02 17.44 5.76
CA HIS A 161 -2.38 16.50 6.67
C HIS A 161 -3.19 15.21 6.80
N ILE A 162 -2.50 14.10 6.88
CA ILE A 162 -3.09 12.76 6.98
C ILE A 162 -2.38 11.99 8.08
N LEU A 163 -3.13 11.37 8.98
CA LEU A 163 -2.64 10.33 9.87
C LEU A 163 -3.10 8.97 9.34
N ALA A 164 -2.15 8.17 8.87
CA ALA A 164 -2.37 6.82 8.34
C ALA A 164 -1.61 5.79 9.18
N THR A 165 -2.15 4.59 9.29
CA THR A 165 -1.62 3.50 10.13
C THR A 165 -1.55 2.18 9.36
N GLU A 166 -0.68 1.27 9.82
CA GLU A 166 -0.55 -0.12 9.39
C GLU A 166 -0.43 -1.01 10.63
N VAL A 167 -1.44 -1.06 11.48
CA VAL A 167 -1.44 -1.83 12.72
C VAL A 167 -2.08 -3.20 12.52
N SER A 168 -3.25 -3.23 11.90
CA SER A 168 -3.97 -4.49 11.60
C SER A 168 -3.40 -5.19 10.38
N GLU A 169 -3.43 -6.53 10.37
CA GLU A 169 -2.90 -7.35 9.27
C GLU A 169 -3.54 -7.04 7.90
N HIS A 170 -4.84 -6.71 7.87
CA HIS A 170 -5.53 -6.33 6.65
C HIS A 170 -5.16 -4.92 6.15
N CYS A 171 -4.53 -4.09 6.98
CA CYS A 171 -4.02 -2.77 6.63
C CYS A 171 -2.58 -2.80 6.10
N ARG A 172 -2.01 -3.97 5.92
CA ARG A 172 -0.68 -4.14 5.36
C ARG A 172 -0.56 -3.42 4.03
N LYS A 173 0.41 -2.48 3.92
CA LYS A 173 0.61 -1.56 2.78
C LYS A 173 -0.36 -0.37 2.71
N SER A 174 -1.24 -0.17 3.68
CA SER A 174 -2.21 0.94 3.70
C SER A 174 -1.54 2.32 3.55
N ILE A 175 -0.37 2.55 4.17
CA ILE A 175 0.38 3.81 4.01
C ILE A 175 0.87 3.99 2.57
N LYS A 176 1.37 2.93 1.92
CA LYS A 176 1.79 2.99 0.51
C LYS A 176 0.60 3.22 -0.43
N GLU A 177 -0.54 2.60 -0.14
CA GLU A 177 -1.78 2.79 -0.87
C GLU A 177 -2.28 4.22 -0.76
N ALA A 178 -2.29 4.78 0.45
CA ALA A 178 -2.64 6.18 0.70
C ALA A 178 -1.71 7.15 -0.06
N ASP A 179 -0.39 6.89 -0.05
CA ASP A 179 0.58 7.71 -0.79
C ASP A 179 0.36 7.66 -2.30
N LEU A 180 0.08 6.48 -2.86
CA LEU A 180 -0.22 6.36 -4.29
C LEU A 180 -1.56 7.00 -4.63
N ALA A 181 -2.60 6.75 -3.81
CA ALA A 181 -3.93 7.33 -4.00
C ALA A 181 -3.90 8.87 -4.01
N ARG A 182 -3.19 9.50 -3.07
CA ARG A 182 -3.07 10.98 -3.04
C ARG A 182 -2.39 11.53 -4.30
N ARG A 183 -1.39 10.84 -4.84
CA ARG A 183 -0.72 11.25 -6.10
C ARG A 183 -1.67 11.17 -7.29
N ILE A 184 -2.44 10.09 -7.37
CA ILE A 184 -3.46 9.92 -8.42
C ILE A 184 -4.52 11.03 -8.30
N MET A 185 -5.02 11.31 -7.09
CA MET A 185 -6.02 12.35 -6.87
C MET A 185 -5.47 13.75 -7.18
N TYR A 186 -4.22 14.03 -6.81
CA TYR A 186 -3.56 15.29 -7.15
C TYR A 186 -3.47 15.49 -8.67
N ALA A 187 -2.99 14.47 -9.41
CA ALA A 187 -2.88 14.54 -10.86
C ALA A 187 -4.26 14.70 -11.53
N SER A 188 -5.25 13.90 -11.09
CA SER A 188 -6.63 13.97 -11.55
C SER A 188 -7.24 15.37 -11.34
N SER A 189 -7.03 15.97 -10.17
CA SER A 189 -7.49 17.32 -9.84
C SER A 189 -6.80 18.38 -10.71
N ALA A 190 -5.47 18.26 -10.91
CA ALA A 190 -4.70 19.19 -11.72
C ALA A 190 -5.13 19.16 -13.21
N ASP A 191 -5.42 17.97 -13.72
CA ASP A 191 -5.87 17.79 -15.11
C ASP A 191 -7.38 18.01 -15.30
N ASN A 192 -8.13 18.14 -14.20
CA ASN A 192 -9.60 18.28 -14.19
C ASN A 192 -10.31 17.12 -14.92
N ILE A 193 -9.87 15.90 -14.71
CA ILE A 193 -10.46 14.67 -15.25
C ILE A 193 -10.58 13.59 -14.17
N PRO A 194 -11.49 12.61 -14.32
CA PRO A 194 -11.60 11.51 -13.35
C PRO A 194 -10.27 10.75 -13.16
N PRO A 195 -10.01 10.18 -11.96
CA PRO A 195 -8.75 9.51 -11.63
C PRO A 195 -8.62 8.14 -12.32
N LYS A 196 -8.68 8.14 -13.66
CA LYS A 196 -8.65 6.94 -14.50
C LYS A 196 -7.43 6.95 -15.43
N GLY A 197 -6.60 5.93 -15.31
CA GLY A 197 -5.49 5.74 -16.25
C GLY A 197 -4.18 6.39 -15.84
N TYR A 198 -4.06 6.95 -14.64
CA TYR A 198 -2.80 7.51 -14.12
C TYR A 198 -1.84 6.43 -13.66
N ASP A 199 -2.30 5.54 -12.82
CA ASP A 199 -1.51 4.44 -12.28
C ASP A 199 -2.39 3.22 -12.02
N ASN A 200 -1.83 2.01 -12.17
CA ASN A 200 -2.52 0.75 -11.92
C ASN A 200 -2.15 0.12 -10.57
N GLY A 201 -1.26 0.75 -9.80
CA GLY A 201 -0.74 0.20 -8.56
C GLY A 201 -1.77 -0.10 -7.47
N LEU A 202 -2.92 0.58 -7.50
CA LEU A 202 -4.02 0.32 -6.57
C LEU A 202 -4.97 -0.81 -7.04
N MET A 203 -4.76 -1.36 -8.23
CA MET A 203 -5.51 -2.52 -8.72
C MET A 203 -4.74 -3.80 -8.41
N ALA A 204 -4.98 -4.38 -7.23
CA ALA A 204 -4.31 -5.61 -6.82
C ALA A 204 -4.95 -6.86 -7.42
N LEU A 205 -6.28 -6.93 -7.48
CA LEU A 205 -7.00 -8.14 -7.89
C LEU A 205 -7.27 -8.20 -9.39
N HIS A 206 -7.64 -7.10 -10.03
CA HIS A 206 -8.08 -7.05 -11.42
C HIS A 206 -7.14 -6.23 -12.28
N GLU A 207 -7.28 -6.33 -13.61
CA GLU A 207 -6.63 -5.45 -14.56
C GLU A 207 -7.60 -4.88 -15.58
N ARG A 208 -7.27 -3.73 -16.17
CA ARG A 208 -8.16 -3.04 -17.13
C ARG A 208 -8.35 -3.78 -18.45
N LYS A 209 -7.36 -4.57 -18.85
CA LYS A 209 -7.36 -5.37 -20.08
C LYS A 209 -6.74 -6.73 -19.73
N PRO A 210 -7.51 -7.62 -19.08
CA PRO A 210 -6.98 -8.89 -18.61
C PRO A 210 -6.63 -9.84 -19.75
N PHE A 211 -7.46 -9.86 -20.80
CA PHE A 211 -7.36 -10.81 -21.88
C PHE A 211 -6.99 -10.08 -23.19
N PRO A 212 -5.69 -10.11 -23.57
CA PRO A 212 -5.23 -9.38 -24.75
C PRO A 212 -5.64 -10.05 -26.07
N TYR A 213 -5.97 -11.34 -26.04
CA TYR A 213 -6.29 -12.15 -27.21
C TYR A 213 -7.65 -12.81 -27.05
N THR A 214 -8.33 -13.02 -28.17
CA THR A 214 -9.52 -13.86 -28.31
C THR A 214 -9.14 -15.34 -28.49
N GLU A 215 -10.07 -16.25 -28.24
CA GLU A 215 -9.89 -17.67 -28.54
C GLU A 215 -9.47 -17.90 -30.01
N GLN A 216 -10.10 -17.18 -30.94
CA GLN A 216 -9.80 -17.33 -32.36
C GLN A 216 -8.33 -16.97 -32.66
N GLU A 217 -7.84 -15.87 -32.12
CA GLU A 217 -6.43 -15.46 -32.29
C GLU A 217 -5.47 -16.49 -31.69
N ILE A 218 -5.78 -17.03 -30.51
CA ILE A 218 -4.98 -18.09 -29.87
C ILE A 218 -4.93 -19.34 -30.76
N ARG A 219 -6.06 -19.73 -31.32
CA ARG A 219 -6.12 -20.88 -32.25
C ARG A 219 -5.36 -20.63 -33.56
N GLU A 220 -5.29 -19.39 -34.01
CA GLU A 220 -4.48 -19.00 -35.17
C GLU A 220 -2.98 -19.08 -34.85
N PHE A 221 -2.55 -18.54 -33.70
CA PHE A 221 -1.16 -18.66 -33.25
C PHE A 221 -0.70 -20.12 -33.11
N ALA A 222 -1.58 -20.99 -32.57
CA ALA A 222 -1.28 -22.40 -32.42
C ALA A 222 -0.94 -23.10 -33.73
N LYS A 223 -1.52 -22.70 -34.87
CA LYS A 223 -1.23 -23.28 -36.20
C LYS A 223 0.20 -23.04 -36.67
N ASP A 224 0.84 -22.00 -36.16
CA ASP A 224 2.20 -21.61 -36.59
C ASP A 224 3.30 -22.23 -35.71
N VAL A 225 2.94 -22.83 -34.58
CA VAL A 225 3.93 -23.47 -33.70
C VAL A 225 4.44 -24.79 -34.28
N ARG A 226 5.77 -24.94 -34.35
CA ARG A 226 6.44 -26.10 -34.95
C ARG A 226 7.31 -26.90 -33.97
N ASP A 227 7.50 -26.38 -32.77
CA ASP A 227 8.30 -27.03 -31.72
C ASP A 227 7.44 -27.67 -30.62
N PRO A 228 7.99 -28.54 -29.78
CA PRO A 228 7.24 -29.26 -28.75
C PRO A 228 6.99 -28.45 -27.47
N ASN A 229 7.58 -27.24 -27.31
CA ASN A 229 7.44 -26.47 -26.08
C ASN A 229 6.02 -25.90 -25.98
N PHE A 230 5.45 -25.93 -24.80
CA PHE A 230 4.12 -25.40 -24.57
C PHE A 230 4.11 -23.88 -24.49
N ARG A 231 3.14 -23.28 -25.14
CA ARG A 231 2.69 -21.91 -24.95
C ARG A 231 1.43 -21.95 -24.11
N ILE A 232 1.37 -21.04 -23.16
CA ILE A 232 0.21 -20.89 -22.27
C ILE A 232 -0.35 -19.49 -22.48
N GLN A 233 -1.62 -19.39 -22.81
CA GLN A 233 -2.32 -18.13 -22.99
C GLN A 233 -3.69 -18.17 -22.32
N VAL A 234 -4.17 -17.00 -21.90
CA VAL A 234 -5.45 -16.84 -21.20
C VAL A 234 -6.35 -15.90 -21.98
N CYS A 235 -7.59 -16.31 -22.16
CA CYS A 235 -8.65 -15.47 -22.69
C CYS A 235 -9.93 -15.65 -21.88
N GLU A 236 -11.01 -15.01 -22.29
CA GLU A 236 -12.28 -15.08 -21.56
C GLU A 236 -12.82 -16.53 -21.43
N GLU A 237 -12.58 -17.35 -22.45
CA GLU A 237 -13.03 -18.74 -22.54
C GLU A 237 -12.19 -19.74 -21.71
N GLY A 238 -11.06 -19.30 -21.13
CA GLY A 238 -10.23 -20.15 -20.27
C GLY A 238 -8.73 -20.03 -20.49
N VAL A 239 -8.01 -21.06 -20.02
CA VAL A 239 -6.58 -21.21 -20.16
C VAL A 239 -6.29 -22.17 -21.31
N PHE A 240 -5.53 -21.70 -22.29
CA PHE A 240 -5.11 -22.47 -23.46
C PHE A 240 -3.68 -22.88 -23.34
N ILE A 241 -3.40 -24.15 -23.60
CA ILE A 241 -2.04 -24.65 -23.84
C ILE A 241 -1.94 -25.16 -25.26
N TYR A 242 -0.83 -24.93 -25.92
CA TYR A 242 -0.62 -25.42 -27.28
C TYR A 242 0.86 -25.55 -27.63
N ASN A 243 1.12 -26.49 -28.52
CA ASN A 243 2.42 -26.73 -29.15
C ASN A 243 2.19 -27.30 -30.56
N ARG A 244 3.24 -27.87 -31.19
CA ARG A 244 3.11 -28.51 -32.52
C ARG A 244 2.13 -29.70 -32.55
N ASP A 245 1.88 -30.34 -31.39
CA ASP A 245 1.08 -31.57 -31.29
C ASP A 245 -0.42 -31.31 -31.09
N GLY A 246 -0.79 -30.09 -30.68
CA GLY A 246 -2.19 -29.73 -30.51
C GLY A 246 -2.45 -28.46 -29.70
N ILE A 247 -3.72 -28.19 -29.48
CA ILE A 247 -4.24 -27.12 -28.64
C ILE A 247 -5.34 -27.65 -27.73
N TRP A 248 -5.25 -27.32 -26.45
CA TRP A 248 -6.20 -27.74 -25.42
C TRP A 248 -6.64 -26.53 -24.60
N ASN A 249 -7.89 -26.55 -24.17
CA ASN A 249 -8.48 -25.52 -23.31
C ASN A 249 -9.04 -26.18 -22.04
N ALA A 250 -8.70 -25.64 -20.89
CA ALA A 250 -9.30 -25.98 -19.60
C ALA A 250 -9.07 -24.80 -18.62
N THR A 251 -9.81 -24.80 -17.52
CA THR A 251 -9.62 -23.78 -16.45
C THR A 251 -8.87 -24.34 -15.24
N ASP A 252 -8.87 -25.67 -15.08
CA ASP A 252 -8.13 -26.35 -14.03
C ASP A 252 -6.79 -26.87 -14.58
N PRO A 253 -5.65 -26.53 -13.94
CA PRO A 253 -4.35 -27.07 -14.30
C PRO A 253 -4.27 -28.59 -14.35
N PHE A 254 -5.04 -29.30 -13.52
CA PHE A 254 -5.08 -30.76 -13.50
C PHE A 254 -5.70 -31.35 -14.77
N ASP A 255 -6.64 -30.68 -15.41
CA ASP A 255 -7.24 -31.10 -16.68
C ASP A 255 -6.25 -30.97 -17.86
N HIS A 256 -5.26 -30.11 -17.74
CA HIS A 256 -4.15 -29.99 -18.71
C HIS A 256 -3.09 -31.08 -18.56
N TYR A 257 -2.89 -31.61 -17.33
CA TYR A 257 -1.79 -32.49 -17.00
C TYR A 257 -1.63 -33.71 -17.95
N PRO A 258 -2.73 -34.41 -18.34
CA PRO A 258 -2.62 -35.55 -19.26
C PRO A 258 -2.04 -35.21 -20.64
N ASN A 259 -2.14 -33.96 -21.07
CA ASN A 259 -1.70 -33.49 -22.37
C ASN A 259 -0.25 -32.94 -22.35
N LEU A 260 0.35 -32.76 -21.18
CA LEU A 260 1.69 -32.14 -21.04
C LEU A 260 2.82 -33.10 -21.40
N ASN A 261 2.61 -34.40 -21.27
CA ASN A 261 3.59 -35.46 -21.56
C ASN A 261 4.97 -35.24 -20.85
N VAL A 262 4.94 -34.85 -19.57
CA VAL A 262 6.11 -34.45 -18.76
C VAL A 262 6.45 -35.46 -17.66
N PHE A 263 6.00 -36.72 -17.77
CA PHE A 263 6.11 -37.75 -16.72
C PHE A 263 7.54 -38.09 -16.31
N GLU A 264 8.48 -37.93 -17.21
CA GLU A 264 9.90 -38.20 -16.95
C GLU A 264 10.75 -36.93 -16.77
N ASP A 265 10.15 -35.73 -16.93
CA ASP A 265 10.83 -34.45 -16.80
C ASP A 265 10.25 -33.64 -15.62
N GLY A 266 10.74 -33.94 -14.42
CA GLY A 266 10.29 -33.28 -13.19
C GLY A 266 10.55 -31.76 -13.18
N GLY A 267 11.58 -31.28 -13.87
CA GLY A 267 11.88 -29.85 -13.99
C GLY A 267 10.85 -29.12 -14.84
N HIS A 268 10.50 -29.70 -15.98
CA HIS A 268 9.51 -29.15 -16.89
C HIS A 268 8.08 -29.28 -16.32
N ALA A 269 7.76 -30.42 -15.67
CA ALA A 269 6.48 -30.61 -14.99
C ALA A 269 6.26 -29.54 -13.90
N PHE A 270 7.28 -29.26 -13.08
CA PHE A 270 7.21 -28.23 -12.05
C PHE A 270 7.02 -26.83 -12.65
N TYR A 271 7.76 -26.49 -13.69
CA TYR A 271 7.64 -25.22 -14.38
C TYR A 271 6.23 -25.01 -14.95
N LEU A 272 5.72 -25.97 -15.73
CA LEU A 272 4.38 -25.87 -16.32
C LEU A 272 3.30 -25.84 -15.25
N GLY A 273 3.45 -26.59 -14.16
CA GLY A 273 2.51 -26.53 -13.02
C GLY A 273 2.43 -25.13 -12.39
N VAL A 274 3.57 -24.46 -12.21
CA VAL A 274 3.60 -23.07 -11.71
C VAL A 274 2.95 -22.11 -12.70
N GLU A 275 3.26 -22.22 -13.98
CA GLU A 275 2.71 -21.34 -15.01
C GLU A 275 1.19 -21.55 -15.18
N LEU A 276 0.72 -22.79 -15.17
CA LEU A 276 -0.72 -23.08 -15.24
C LEU A 276 -1.47 -22.59 -14.01
N ALA A 277 -0.89 -22.68 -12.81
CA ALA A 277 -1.50 -22.13 -11.61
C ALA A 277 -1.59 -20.60 -11.69
N ARG A 278 -0.57 -19.92 -12.21
CA ARG A 278 -0.61 -18.46 -12.47
C ARG A 278 -1.67 -18.11 -13.50
N ALA A 279 -1.78 -18.87 -14.57
CA ALA A 279 -2.77 -18.68 -15.63
C ALA A 279 -4.19 -18.86 -15.11
N GLN A 280 -4.45 -19.88 -14.27
CA GLN A 280 -5.74 -20.08 -13.59
C GLN A 280 -6.11 -18.88 -12.71
N ILE A 281 -5.19 -18.42 -11.86
CA ILE A 281 -5.41 -17.24 -11.00
C ILE A 281 -5.72 -16.01 -11.86
N ALA A 282 -4.98 -15.82 -12.95
CA ALA A 282 -5.20 -14.70 -13.86
C ALA A 282 -6.57 -14.76 -14.51
N TRP A 283 -6.99 -15.92 -14.97
CA TRP A 283 -8.33 -16.13 -15.54
C TRP A 283 -9.43 -15.86 -14.51
N GLN A 284 -9.32 -16.43 -13.31
CA GLN A 284 -10.31 -16.28 -12.23
C GLN A 284 -10.50 -14.83 -11.77
N LEU A 285 -9.41 -14.07 -11.71
CA LEU A 285 -9.42 -12.70 -11.17
C LEU A 285 -9.52 -11.63 -12.28
N GLY A 286 -9.51 -12.00 -13.55
CA GLY A 286 -9.43 -11.02 -14.62
C GLY A 286 -8.11 -10.24 -14.55
N LYS A 287 -6.98 -10.96 -14.59
CA LYS A 287 -5.60 -10.41 -14.64
C LYS A 287 -4.95 -10.75 -15.97
N ARG A 288 -4.01 -9.92 -16.38
CA ARG A 288 -3.16 -10.24 -17.52
C ARG A 288 -2.16 -11.30 -17.14
N TYR A 289 -2.12 -12.36 -17.93
CA TYR A 289 -1.11 -13.42 -17.85
C TYR A 289 -0.14 -13.30 -19.03
N GLU A 290 1.13 -13.35 -18.74
CA GLU A 290 2.21 -13.55 -19.70
C GLU A 290 3.08 -14.68 -19.18
N GLN A 291 3.35 -15.67 -20.04
CA GLN A 291 4.18 -16.82 -19.67
C GLN A 291 5.57 -16.33 -19.26
N ASP A 292 6.14 -16.92 -18.21
CA ASP A 292 7.42 -16.55 -17.61
C ASP A 292 7.44 -15.25 -16.82
N GLU A 293 6.30 -14.51 -16.75
CA GLU A 293 6.17 -13.32 -15.97
C GLU A 293 5.38 -13.55 -14.69
N GLU A 294 5.71 -12.81 -13.63
CA GLU A 294 4.93 -12.80 -12.40
C GLU A 294 3.65 -11.99 -12.58
N LEU A 295 2.54 -12.46 -11.98
CA LEU A 295 1.30 -11.72 -11.96
C LEU A 295 1.49 -10.35 -11.28
N CYS A 296 0.82 -9.33 -11.80
CA CYS A 296 0.83 -8.00 -11.23
C CYS A 296 -0.16 -7.90 -10.06
N TRP A 297 0.33 -7.57 -8.87
CA TRP A 297 -0.47 -7.37 -7.67
C TRP A 297 -0.48 -5.90 -7.22
N GLY A 298 -0.17 -4.97 -8.12
CA GLY A 298 -0.03 -3.56 -7.78
C GLY A 298 1.01 -3.36 -6.67
N ILE A 299 0.73 -2.47 -5.74
CA ILE A 299 1.61 -2.22 -4.59
C ILE A 299 1.45 -3.23 -3.44
N ALA A 300 0.47 -4.16 -3.52
CA ALA A 300 0.29 -5.21 -2.53
C ALA A 300 1.51 -6.15 -2.44
N VAL A 301 2.19 -6.37 -3.58
CA VAL A 301 3.42 -7.17 -3.66
C VAL A 301 4.52 -6.37 -4.34
N GLU A 302 5.67 -6.22 -3.66
CA GLU A 302 6.84 -5.62 -4.28
C GLU A 302 7.43 -6.57 -5.32
N ARG A 303 7.44 -6.16 -6.58
CA ARG A 303 8.19 -6.89 -7.61
C ARG A 303 9.68 -6.76 -7.31
N ALA A 304 10.38 -7.90 -7.33
CA ALA A 304 11.83 -7.86 -7.36
C ALA A 304 12.28 -7.03 -8.57
N SER A 305 13.27 -6.16 -8.39
CA SER A 305 13.86 -5.45 -9.52
C SER A 305 14.37 -6.47 -10.53
N GLN A 306 13.77 -6.52 -11.71
CA GLN A 306 14.24 -7.41 -12.78
C GLN A 306 15.62 -6.91 -13.22
N ASP A 307 16.63 -7.74 -13.03
CA ASP A 307 17.91 -7.56 -13.70
C ASP A 307 17.72 -7.96 -15.18
N LEU A 308 17.44 -6.98 -16.01
CA LEU A 308 17.26 -7.18 -17.45
C LEU A 308 18.50 -7.74 -18.15
N THR A 309 19.62 -7.81 -17.45
CA THR A 309 20.87 -8.43 -17.96
C THR A 309 21.00 -9.90 -17.58
N SER A 310 20.13 -10.42 -16.70
CA SER A 310 20.14 -11.81 -16.28
C SER A 310 19.19 -12.64 -17.14
N PHE A 311 19.73 -13.71 -17.71
CA PHE A 311 18.93 -14.68 -18.47
C PHE A 311 18.13 -15.55 -17.50
N LYS A 312 16.80 -15.53 -17.62
CA LYS A 312 15.90 -16.37 -16.84
C LYS A 312 15.97 -17.80 -17.39
N GLN A 313 16.35 -18.78 -16.56
CA GLN A 313 16.33 -20.20 -16.94
C GLN A 313 14.93 -20.77 -16.78
N GLU A 314 14.42 -21.39 -17.80
CA GLU A 314 13.05 -21.88 -17.89
C GLU A 314 12.97 -23.39 -18.03
N GLY A 315 11.88 -23.96 -17.54
CA GLY A 315 11.51 -25.36 -17.78
C GLY A 315 12.58 -26.37 -17.41
N SER A 316 12.86 -27.27 -18.33
CA SER A 316 13.82 -28.36 -18.17
C SER A 316 15.28 -27.92 -17.95
N THR A 317 15.56 -26.64 -18.22
CA THR A 317 16.89 -26.05 -17.97
C THR A 317 17.07 -25.55 -16.54
N MET A 318 16.05 -25.62 -15.69
CA MET A 318 16.14 -25.19 -14.30
C MET A 318 17.19 -26.01 -13.52
N PRO A 319 18.16 -25.33 -12.87
CA PRO A 319 19.21 -26.05 -12.15
C PRO A 319 18.65 -26.77 -10.92
N THR A 320 18.96 -28.03 -10.77
CA THR A 320 18.66 -28.81 -9.58
C THR A 320 19.38 -28.23 -8.35
N ARG A 321 18.99 -28.67 -7.14
CA ARG A 321 19.70 -28.30 -5.91
C ARG A 321 21.15 -28.66 -5.94
N GLU A 322 21.48 -29.77 -6.63
CA GLU A 322 22.87 -30.24 -6.81
C GLU A 322 23.66 -29.38 -7.77
N ASP A 323 23.05 -28.95 -8.88
CA ASP A 323 23.68 -28.05 -9.84
C ASP A 323 23.98 -26.69 -9.23
N ARG A 324 23.04 -26.15 -8.43
CA ARG A 324 23.28 -24.92 -7.65
C ARG A 324 24.43 -25.08 -6.65
N LYS A 325 24.54 -26.24 -5.98
CA LYS A 325 25.66 -26.51 -5.09
C LYS A 325 26.99 -26.61 -5.87
N LYS A 326 27.00 -27.28 -7.03
CA LYS A 326 28.19 -27.39 -7.90
C LYS A 326 28.63 -26.01 -8.41
N LYS A 327 27.67 -25.16 -8.83
CA LYS A 327 27.94 -23.78 -9.29
C LYS A 327 28.51 -22.90 -8.17
N ARG A 328 27.95 -23.00 -6.95
CA ARG A 328 28.50 -22.30 -5.77
C ARG A 328 29.92 -22.74 -5.44
N ARG A 329 30.21 -24.03 -5.48
CA ARG A 329 31.58 -24.58 -5.25
C ARG A 329 32.58 -24.16 -6.34
N LYS A 330 32.12 -24.06 -7.61
CA LYS A 330 32.98 -23.56 -8.71
C LYS A 330 33.28 -22.06 -8.56
N ASN A 331 32.28 -21.26 -8.15
CA ASN A 331 32.47 -19.84 -7.95
C ASN A 331 33.33 -19.51 -6.72
N ALA A 332 33.20 -20.28 -5.64
CA ALA A 332 34.07 -20.18 -4.46
C ALA A 332 35.54 -20.50 -4.76
N LYS A 333 35.80 -21.43 -5.71
CA LYS A 333 37.16 -21.72 -6.16
C LYS A 333 37.76 -20.68 -7.10
N LYS A 334 36.93 -19.83 -7.74
CA LYS A 334 37.39 -18.77 -8.67
C LYS A 334 37.68 -17.45 -8.00
N ASP A 335 37.24 -17.24 -6.75
CA ASP A 335 37.43 -16.00 -6.01
C ASP A 335 38.04 -16.25 -4.62
N PRO A 336 39.36 -16.54 -4.55
CA PRO A 336 40.06 -16.81 -3.28
C PRO A 336 40.22 -15.56 -2.41
N LYS A 337 39.83 -14.37 -2.88
CA LYS A 337 40.02 -13.09 -2.16
C LYS A 337 38.84 -12.66 -1.26
N LYS A 338 37.73 -13.41 -1.23
CA LYS A 338 36.58 -13.08 -0.39
C LYS A 338 36.61 -13.66 1.03
N ASP A 339 37.44 -14.67 1.30
CA ASP A 339 37.59 -15.28 2.63
C ASP A 339 38.56 -14.52 3.57
N ALA A 340 39.34 -13.58 3.05
CA ALA A 340 40.29 -12.81 3.86
C ALA A 340 39.69 -11.56 4.57
N ARG A 341 38.36 -11.36 4.53
CA ARG A 341 37.66 -10.22 5.20
C ARG A 341 36.64 -10.67 6.26
N ARG A 342 36.81 -11.89 6.79
CA ARG A 342 36.10 -12.34 7.99
C ARG A 342 37.12 -12.87 9.01
N CYS A 343 37.82 -11.99 9.64
CA CYS A 343 38.46 -12.11 10.95
C CYS A 343 38.24 -10.79 11.66
#